data_89ff83486464429cbfdd12216ebffcac
#
_entry.id   89ff83486464429cbfdd12216ebffcac
#
_cell.length_a   1.000
_cell.length_b   1.000
_cell.length_c   1.000
_cell.angle_alpha   90.00
_cell.angle_beta   90.00
_cell.angle_gamma   90.00
#
_symmetry.space_group_name_H-M   'P 1'
#
loop_
_entity.id
_entity.type
_entity.pdbx_description
1 polymer ?
#
loop_
_entity_poly.entity_id
_entity_poly.type
_entity_poly.pdbx_seq_one_letter_code
_entity_poly.pdbx_strand_id
1 'polypeptide(L)'
;MKKIIKLNLINICLLSFLELIFGILMFDTFIRDTIISVFIHILFSSFIITLLTTLFNRKINKIINYIIYAFICIIFAFQFVMKNSMDSFMSLSMFSFADQAVDFLGAAFKIIFSNLYGIIICFLPLIFLIVFRKRIDFDIERKDKLYLLCYIVLIPLGILGYRLYINTKKDTTLSIYDLYYNINNNDLNIQK
;
A
#
# COMPACT_ATOMS: atom_id res chain seq x y z
N MET A 1 11.25 -4.32 -23.14
CA MET A 1 11.71 -4.91 -21.86
C MET A 1 12.38 -3.91 -20.91
N LYS A 2 13.44 -3.18 -21.28
CA LYS A 2 14.13 -2.21 -20.38
C LYS A 2 13.20 -1.12 -19.79
N LYS A 3 12.25 -0.59 -20.55
CA LYS A 3 11.32 0.46 -20.09
C LYS A 3 10.36 -0.03 -19.01
N ILE A 4 9.81 -1.23 -19.17
CA ILE A 4 8.86 -1.82 -18.23
C ILE A 4 9.54 -2.19 -16.90
N ILE A 5 10.75 -2.75 -16.97
CA ILE A 5 11.56 -3.04 -15.78
C ILE A 5 11.85 -1.76 -15.01
N LYS A 6 12.23 -0.68 -15.70
CA LYS A 6 12.49 0.63 -15.07
C LYS A 6 11.24 1.19 -14.39
N LEU A 7 10.07 1.11 -15.05
CA LEU A 7 8.82 1.60 -14.49
C LEU A 7 8.42 0.77 -13.26
N ASN A 8 8.52 -0.56 -13.36
CA ASN A 8 8.22 -1.45 -12.25
C ASN A 8 9.17 -1.21 -11.05
N LEU A 9 10.46 -1.02 -11.31
CA LEU A 9 11.44 -0.71 -10.27
C LEU A 9 11.14 0.61 -9.56
N ILE A 10 10.69 1.63 -10.29
CA ILE A 10 10.23 2.89 -9.69
C ILE A 10 9.03 2.63 -8.78
N ASN A 11 8.05 1.84 -9.22
CA ASN A 11 6.89 1.49 -8.41
C ASN A 11 7.29 0.70 -7.15
N ILE A 12 8.22 -0.26 -7.26
CA ILE A 12 8.76 -0.99 -6.11
C ILE A 12 9.41 -0.01 -5.12
N CYS A 13 10.28 0.88 -5.59
CA CYS A 13 10.95 1.86 -4.72
C CYS A 13 9.96 2.77 -4.00
N LEU A 14 8.92 3.27 -4.71
CA LEU A 14 7.94 4.18 -4.12
C LEU A 14 7.05 3.47 -3.08
N LEU A 15 6.61 2.24 -3.37
CA LEU A 15 5.84 1.44 -2.42
C LEU A 15 6.69 1.03 -1.21
N SER A 16 7.95 0.59 -1.45
CA SER A 16 8.87 0.27 -0.35
C SER A 16 9.14 1.47 0.55
N PHE A 17 9.25 2.66 -0.03
CA PHE A 17 9.40 3.90 0.72
C PHE A 17 8.19 4.15 1.64
N LEU A 18 6.95 4.00 1.11
CA LEU A 18 5.74 4.17 1.91
C LEU A 18 5.66 3.17 3.05
N GLU A 19 5.91 1.90 2.77
CA GLU A 19 5.87 0.83 3.78
C GLU A 19 6.96 1.00 4.85
N LEU A 20 8.18 1.39 4.45
CA LEU A 20 9.27 1.67 5.39
C LEU A 20 8.92 2.86 6.31
N ILE A 21 8.49 3.97 5.73
CA ILE A 21 8.12 5.15 6.51
C ILE A 21 6.95 4.84 7.44
N PHE A 22 5.94 4.16 6.94
CA PHE A 22 4.79 3.76 7.73
C PHE A 22 5.21 2.82 8.87
N GLY A 23 6.07 1.85 8.59
CA GLY A 23 6.63 0.96 9.59
C GLY A 23 7.40 1.69 10.69
N ILE A 24 8.25 2.66 10.31
CA ILE A 24 9.02 3.46 11.28
C ILE A 24 8.13 4.38 12.11
N LEU A 25 7.11 4.99 11.50
CA LEU A 25 6.24 5.94 12.18
C LEU A 25 5.18 5.28 13.08
N MET A 26 4.78 4.04 12.76
CA MET A 26 3.62 3.39 13.39
C MET A 26 3.99 2.25 14.34
N PHE A 27 5.16 1.65 14.18
CA PHE A 27 5.56 0.50 14.98
C PHE A 27 6.90 0.76 15.68
N ASP A 28 6.92 0.63 17.00
CA ASP A 28 8.13 0.79 17.81
C ASP A 28 9.17 -0.30 17.53
N THR A 29 8.73 -1.45 17.03
CA THR A 29 9.59 -2.57 16.65
C THR A 29 9.30 -3.03 15.24
N PHE A 30 10.31 -2.96 14.37
CA PHE A 30 10.24 -3.57 13.03
C PHE A 30 10.30 -5.09 13.19
N ILE A 31 9.15 -5.75 13.15
CA ILE A 31 9.06 -7.21 13.34
C ILE A 31 9.70 -7.90 12.14
N ARG A 32 10.85 -8.53 12.37
CA ARG A 32 11.72 -9.16 11.35
C ARG A 32 10.99 -10.17 10.46
N ASP A 33 10.03 -10.89 11.03
CA ASP A 33 9.31 -11.97 10.33
C ASP A 33 8.26 -11.45 9.32
N THR A 34 7.85 -10.19 9.45
CA THR A 34 6.87 -9.55 8.57
C THR A 34 7.51 -8.98 7.30
N ILE A 35 8.82 -8.71 7.28
CA ILE A 35 9.52 -8.06 6.16
C ILE A 35 9.36 -8.83 4.85
N ILE A 36 9.48 -10.15 4.88
CA ILE A 36 9.37 -11.01 3.68
C ILE A 36 7.96 -10.91 3.10
N SER A 37 6.94 -10.97 3.96
CA SER A 37 5.54 -10.86 3.54
C SER A 37 5.25 -9.49 2.92
N VAL A 38 5.70 -8.41 3.56
CA VAL A 38 5.57 -7.03 3.05
C VAL A 38 6.24 -6.89 1.70
N PHE A 39 7.46 -7.41 1.54
CA PHE A 39 8.19 -7.34 0.27
C PHE A 39 7.47 -8.07 -0.87
N ILE A 40 6.90 -9.25 -0.60
CA ILE A 40 6.10 -9.99 -1.59
C ILE A 40 4.86 -9.18 -2.01
N HIS A 41 4.17 -8.54 -1.07
CA HIS A 41 3.01 -7.69 -1.37
C HIS A 41 3.40 -6.44 -2.16
N ILE A 42 4.55 -5.82 -1.85
CA ILE A 42 5.10 -4.71 -2.64
C ILE A 42 5.38 -5.13 -4.07
N LEU A 43 6.03 -6.29 -4.28
CA LEU A 43 6.28 -6.82 -5.61
C LEU A 43 4.98 -7.04 -6.39
N PHE A 44 4.02 -7.71 -5.79
CA PHE A 44 2.73 -7.97 -6.42
C PHE A 44 1.99 -6.68 -6.78
N SER A 45 1.87 -5.75 -5.83
CA SER A 45 1.22 -4.46 -6.04
C SER A 45 1.93 -3.63 -7.11
N SER A 46 3.27 -3.62 -7.14
CA SER A 46 4.05 -2.89 -8.15
C SER A 46 3.79 -3.42 -9.56
N PHE A 47 3.66 -4.74 -9.74
CA PHE A 47 3.32 -5.34 -11.03
C PHE A 47 1.91 -4.94 -11.48
N ILE A 48 0.91 -4.96 -10.57
CA ILE A 48 -0.45 -4.52 -10.86
C ILE A 48 -0.46 -3.05 -11.27
N ILE A 49 0.19 -2.17 -10.50
CA ILE A 49 0.27 -0.74 -10.81
C ILE A 49 0.95 -0.53 -12.17
N THR A 50 2.07 -1.21 -12.43
CA THR A 50 2.77 -1.11 -13.69
C THR A 50 1.90 -1.58 -14.87
N LEU A 51 1.13 -2.66 -14.71
CA LEU A 51 0.20 -3.11 -15.73
C LEU A 51 -0.89 -2.06 -15.99
N LEU A 52 -1.59 -1.61 -14.95
CA LEU A 52 -2.68 -0.62 -15.06
C LEU A 52 -2.19 0.68 -15.71
N THR A 53 -1.00 1.13 -15.35
CA THR A 53 -0.38 2.36 -15.90
C THR A 53 0.24 2.20 -17.27
N THR A 54 0.08 1.05 -17.93
CA THR A 54 0.59 0.79 -19.28
C THR A 54 -0.47 0.32 -20.27
N LEU A 55 -1.73 0.18 -19.82
CA LEU A 55 -2.82 -0.35 -20.64
C LEU A 55 -3.21 0.58 -21.80
N PHE A 56 -3.20 1.88 -21.59
CA PHE A 56 -3.73 2.89 -22.49
C PHE A 56 -2.62 3.68 -23.21
N ASN A 57 -2.98 4.84 -23.75
CA ASN A 57 -2.05 5.76 -24.38
C ASN A 57 -1.18 6.46 -23.32
N ARG A 58 0.03 6.89 -23.71
CA ARG A 58 1.01 7.54 -22.83
C ARG A 58 0.43 8.65 -21.95
N LYS A 59 -0.48 9.49 -22.48
CA LYS A 59 -1.11 10.59 -21.71
C LYS A 59 -2.03 10.04 -20.62
N ILE A 60 -2.89 9.08 -20.97
CA ILE A 60 -3.85 8.45 -20.07
C ILE A 60 -3.11 7.63 -19.00
N ASN A 61 -2.12 6.83 -19.38
CA ASN A 61 -1.29 6.05 -18.47
C ASN A 61 -0.67 6.93 -17.38
N LYS A 62 -0.18 8.11 -17.75
CA LYS A 62 0.39 9.06 -16.80
C LYS A 62 -0.64 9.58 -15.81
N ILE A 63 -1.84 9.90 -16.26
CA ILE A 63 -2.94 10.35 -15.40
C ILE A 63 -3.35 9.23 -14.44
N ILE A 64 -3.52 8.02 -14.97
CA ILE A 64 -3.86 6.83 -14.15
C ILE A 64 -2.81 6.61 -13.06
N ASN A 65 -1.51 6.71 -13.40
CA ASN A 65 -0.44 6.57 -12.42
C ASN A 65 -0.55 7.60 -11.29
N TYR A 66 -0.82 8.86 -11.60
CA TYR A 66 -1.01 9.89 -10.58
C TYR A 66 -2.23 9.63 -9.70
N ILE A 67 -3.36 9.20 -10.29
CA ILE A 67 -4.58 8.87 -9.55
C ILE A 67 -4.32 7.71 -8.60
N ILE A 68 -3.67 6.64 -9.07
CA ILE A 68 -3.33 5.47 -8.24
C ILE A 68 -2.46 5.90 -7.05
N TYR A 69 -1.36 6.64 -7.31
CA TYR A 69 -0.48 7.07 -6.23
C TYR A 69 -1.13 8.10 -5.30
N ALA A 70 -1.98 9.00 -5.81
CA ALA A 70 -2.75 9.90 -4.95
C ALA A 70 -3.65 9.10 -4.00
N PHE A 71 -4.35 8.09 -4.52
CA PHE A 71 -5.22 7.22 -3.71
C PHE A 71 -4.42 6.44 -2.66
N ILE A 72 -3.28 5.84 -3.05
CA ILE A 72 -2.39 5.13 -2.12
C ILE A 72 -1.89 6.09 -1.02
N CYS A 73 -1.39 7.27 -1.39
CA CYS A 73 -0.91 8.27 -0.41
C CYS A 73 -2.01 8.71 0.55
N ILE A 74 -3.25 8.90 0.07
CA ILE A 74 -4.40 9.22 0.90
C ILE A 74 -4.67 8.10 1.91
N ILE A 75 -4.67 6.83 1.48
CA ILE A 75 -4.88 5.69 2.38
C ILE A 75 -3.81 5.66 3.47
N PHE A 76 -2.53 5.77 3.10
CA PHE A 76 -1.43 5.77 4.07
C PHE A 76 -1.52 6.96 5.04
N ALA A 77 -1.80 8.17 4.54
CA ALA A 77 -1.97 9.35 5.36
C ALA A 77 -3.16 9.21 6.33
N PHE A 78 -4.26 8.63 5.86
CA PHE A 78 -5.42 8.38 6.70
C PHE A 78 -5.13 7.35 7.80
N GLN A 79 -4.49 6.23 7.46
CA GLN A 79 -4.06 5.22 8.43
C GLN A 79 -3.09 5.82 9.47
N PHE A 80 -2.15 6.68 9.02
CA PHE A 80 -1.25 7.39 9.91
C PHE A 80 -2.00 8.25 10.93
N VAL A 81 -2.94 9.08 10.45
CA VAL A 81 -3.74 9.96 11.31
C VAL A 81 -4.57 9.16 12.30
N MET A 82 -5.23 8.09 11.85
CA MET A 82 -6.06 7.23 12.70
C MET A 82 -5.22 6.55 13.78
N LYS A 83 -4.11 5.93 13.41
CA LYS A 83 -3.23 5.25 14.38
C LYS A 83 -2.67 6.22 15.42
N ASN A 84 -2.22 7.41 14.99
CA ASN A 84 -1.62 8.39 15.89
C ASN A 84 -2.64 9.09 16.81
N SER A 85 -3.91 9.19 16.37
CA SER A 85 -4.94 9.93 17.12
C SER A 85 -5.88 9.02 17.93
N MET A 86 -6.10 7.79 17.47
CA MET A 86 -7.06 6.84 18.07
C MET A 86 -6.40 5.53 18.49
N ASP A 87 -5.08 5.40 18.32
CA ASP A 87 -4.30 4.18 18.56
C ASP A 87 -4.86 2.93 17.84
N SER A 88 -5.64 3.14 16.80
CA SER A 88 -6.29 2.10 16.01
C SER A 88 -6.13 2.33 14.52
N PHE A 89 -6.03 1.25 13.73
CA PHE A 89 -6.08 1.35 12.28
C PHE A 89 -7.52 1.48 11.81
N MET A 90 -7.71 2.15 10.67
CA MET A 90 -9.01 2.23 10.03
C MET A 90 -9.52 0.85 9.65
N SER A 91 -10.73 0.51 10.09
CA SER A 91 -11.48 -0.64 9.63
C SER A 91 -12.61 -0.23 8.67
N LEU A 92 -13.04 -1.14 7.81
CA LEU A 92 -14.18 -0.88 6.91
C LEU A 92 -15.48 -0.60 7.67
N SER A 93 -15.62 -1.11 8.89
CA SER A 93 -16.78 -0.84 9.76
C SER A 93 -16.88 0.63 10.18
N MET A 94 -15.78 1.38 10.18
CA MET A 94 -15.81 2.82 10.51
C MET A 94 -16.56 3.65 9.48
N PHE A 95 -16.69 3.17 8.24
CA PHE A 95 -17.51 3.85 7.23
C PHE A 95 -19.01 3.88 7.57
N SER A 96 -19.50 2.95 8.41
CA SER A 96 -20.89 2.98 8.86
C SER A 96 -21.21 4.17 9.77
N PHE A 97 -20.20 4.83 10.34
CA PHE A 97 -20.34 6.03 11.18
C PHE A 97 -20.07 7.33 10.41
N ALA A 98 -19.94 7.27 9.07
CA ALA A 98 -19.65 8.44 8.24
C ALA A 98 -20.69 9.55 8.37
N ASP A 99 -21.96 9.20 8.64
CA ASP A 99 -23.04 10.17 8.85
C ASP A 99 -22.82 11.07 10.07
N GLN A 100 -22.12 10.56 11.09
CA GLN A 100 -21.78 11.31 12.30
C GLN A 100 -20.54 12.19 12.12
N ALA A 101 -19.77 12.00 11.05
CA ALA A 101 -18.52 12.71 10.81
C ALA A 101 -18.72 14.24 10.65
N VAL A 102 -19.90 14.68 10.22
CA VAL A 102 -20.21 16.10 10.02
C VAL A 102 -20.17 16.86 11.35
N ASP A 103 -20.64 16.25 12.44
CA ASP A 103 -20.68 16.87 13.77
C ASP A 103 -19.27 17.01 14.39
N PHE A 104 -18.30 16.25 13.88
CA PHE A 104 -16.92 16.24 14.37
C PHE A 104 -15.91 16.95 13.47
N LEU A 105 -16.34 17.69 12.46
CA LEU A 105 -15.44 18.35 11.50
C LEU A 105 -14.38 19.24 12.17
N GLY A 106 -14.76 20.00 13.20
CA GLY A 106 -13.80 20.85 13.93
C GLY A 106 -12.70 20.06 14.63
N ALA A 107 -13.05 18.95 15.27
CA ALA A 107 -12.09 18.03 15.88
C ALA A 107 -11.22 17.36 14.82
N ALA A 108 -11.80 16.93 13.69
CA ALA A 108 -11.08 16.33 12.58
C ALA A 108 -10.01 17.26 12.00
N PHE A 109 -10.33 18.55 11.80
CA PHE A 109 -9.33 19.52 11.35
C PHE A 109 -8.18 19.67 12.34
N LYS A 110 -8.44 19.75 13.64
CA LYS A 110 -7.39 19.83 14.65
C LYS A 110 -6.47 18.60 14.60
N ILE A 111 -7.05 17.41 14.46
CA ILE A 111 -6.32 16.15 14.34
C ILE A 111 -5.45 16.13 13.07
N ILE A 112 -5.97 16.58 11.93
CA ILE A 112 -5.23 16.65 10.67
C ILE A 112 -4.04 17.62 10.82
N PHE A 113 -4.25 18.80 11.40
CA PHE A 113 -3.18 19.79 11.59
C PHE A 113 -2.09 19.31 12.55
N SER A 114 -2.45 18.60 13.62
CA SER A 114 -1.47 18.03 14.55
C SER A 114 -0.62 16.92 13.92
N ASN A 115 -1.13 16.27 12.86
CA ASN A 115 -0.47 15.17 12.14
C ASN A 115 0.11 15.57 10.78
N LEU A 116 0.19 16.88 10.50
CA LEU A 116 0.56 17.39 9.18
C LEU A 116 1.92 16.88 8.68
N TYR A 117 2.89 16.72 9.58
CA TYR A 117 4.22 16.20 9.22
C TYR A 117 4.17 14.80 8.59
N GLY A 118 3.43 13.88 9.19
CA GLY A 118 3.31 12.52 8.67
C GLY A 118 2.50 12.47 7.37
N ILE A 119 1.47 13.30 7.26
CA ILE A 119 0.70 13.45 6.02
C ILE A 119 1.62 13.89 4.88
N ILE A 120 2.44 14.93 5.07
CA ILE A 120 3.38 15.41 4.05
C ILE A 120 4.35 14.29 3.64
N ILE A 121 4.89 13.54 4.61
CA ILE A 121 5.79 12.43 4.33
C ILE A 121 5.10 11.36 3.48
N CYS A 122 3.84 11.00 3.78
CA CYS A 122 3.07 10.05 3.00
C CYS A 122 2.83 10.51 1.54
N PHE A 123 2.83 11.82 1.27
CA PHE A 123 2.65 12.36 -0.08
C PHE A 123 3.96 12.50 -0.87
N LEU A 124 5.14 12.26 -0.28
CA LEU A 124 6.43 12.33 -0.97
C LEU A 124 6.51 11.48 -2.25
N PRO A 125 5.96 10.24 -2.32
CA PRO A 125 5.96 9.46 -3.56
C PRO A 125 5.22 10.15 -4.70
N LEU A 126 4.09 10.77 -4.41
CA LEU A 126 3.32 11.52 -5.41
C LEU A 126 4.09 12.75 -5.89
N ILE A 127 4.70 13.50 -4.96
CA ILE A 127 5.57 14.64 -5.28
C ILE A 127 6.74 14.20 -6.16
N PHE A 128 7.40 13.08 -5.82
CA PHE A 128 8.46 12.51 -6.63
C PHE A 128 8.01 12.23 -8.07
N LEU A 129 6.85 11.58 -8.25
CA LEU A 129 6.31 11.29 -9.58
C LEU A 129 6.04 12.56 -10.39
N ILE A 130 5.54 13.62 -9.76
CA ILE A 130 5.27 14.92 -10.41
C ILE A 130 6.57 15.59 -10.83
N VAL A 131 7.58 15.64 -9.95
CA VAL A 131 8.88 16.25 -10.23
C VAL A 131 9.62 15.52 -11.34
N PHE A 132 9.66 14.19 -11.28
CA PHE A 132 10.37 13.37 -12.24
C PHE A 132 9.52 12.96 -13.46
N ARG A 133 8.37 13.59 -13.67
CA ARG A 133 7.39 13.28 -14.74
C ARG A 133 7.98 13.19 -16.16
N LYS A 134 9.06 13.93 -16.44
CA LYS A 134 9.72 13.94 -17.74
C LYS A 134 10.66 12.74 -17.96
N ARG A 135 11.12 12.10 -16.87
CA ARG A 135 12.07 10.98 -16.89
C ARG A 135 11.39 9.61 -16.89
N ILE A 136 10.08 9.57 -16.63
CA ILE A 136 9.28 8.34 -16.57
C ILE A 136 8.59 8.15 -17.92
N ASP A 137 8.88 7.04 -18.58
CA ASP A 137 8.27 6.67 -19.85
C ASP A 137 7.19 5.61 -19.65
N PHE A 138 5.96 5.95 -20.02
CA PHE A 138 4.77 5.10 -19.92
C PHE A 138 4.40 4.44 -21.24
N ASP A 139 5.23 4.61 -22.28
CA ASP A 139 4.99 4.00 -23.57
C ASP A 139 5.71 2.64 -23.66
N ILE A 140 4.92 1.58 -23.53
CA ILE A 140 5.40 0.22 -23.43
C ILE A 140 4.80 -0.64 -24.54
N GLU A 141 5.64 -1.48 -25.16
CA GLU A 141 5.24 -2.39 -26.22
C GLU A 141 4.28 -3.47 -25.71
N ARG A 142 3.36 -3.95 -26.59
CA ARG A 142 2.38 -4.97 -26.24
C ARG A 142 3.01 -6.27 -25.73
N LYS A 143 4.15 -6.67 -26.29
CA LYS A 143 4.89 -7.87 -25.86
C LYS A 143 5.32 -7.79 -24.40
N ASP A 144 5.81 -6.62 -23.99
CA ASP A 144 6.26 -6.41 -22.60
C ASP A 144 5.11 -6.46 -21.59
N LYS A 145 3.89 -6.07 -22.00
CA LYS A 145 2.68 -6.16 -21.17
C LYS A 145 2.29 -7.62 -20.87
N LEU A 146 2.50 -8.52 -21.84
CA LEU A 146 2.20 -9.94 -21.66
C LEU A 146 3.09 -10.56 -20.57
N TYR A 147 4.37 -10.18 -20.50
CA TYR A 147 5.26 -10.63 -19.42
C TYR A 147 4.74 -10.18 -18.04
N LEU A 148 4.25 -8.95 -17.91
CA LEU A 148 3.65 -8.48 -16.64
C LEU A 148 2.44 -9.32 -16.22
N LEU A 149 1.56 -9.67 -17.18
CA LEU A 149 0.42 -10.54 -16.89
C LEU A 149 0.87 -11.90 -16.36
N CYS A 150 1.90 -12.49 -16.94
CA CYS A 150 2.47 -13.75 -16.44
C CYS A 150 2.95 -13.60 -14.99
N TYR A 151 3.67 -12.52 -14.66
CA TYR A 151 4.14 -12.30 -13.29
C TYR A 151 3.00 -12.08 -12.30
N ILE A 152 1.94 -11.37 -12.68
CA ILE A 152 0.75 -11.15 -11.83
C ILE A 152 0.08 -12.48 -11.47
N VAL A 153 0.09 -13.47 -12.36
CA VAL A 153 -0.44 -14.81 -12.07
C VAL A 153 0.53 -15.66 -11.25
N LEU A 154 1.83 -15.60 -11.58
CA LEU A 154 2.84 -16.44 -10.94
C LEU A 154 3.09 -16.04 -9.46
N ILE A 155 3.02 -14.74 -9.13
CA ILE A 155 3.29 -14.30 -7.75
C ILE A 155 2.25 -14.83 -6.76
N PRO A 156 0.92 -14.70 -6.97
CA PRO A 156 -0.08 -15.31 -6.08
C PRO A 156 0.03 -16.83 -5.98
N LEU A 157 0.35 -17.51 -7.09
CA LEU A 157 0.60 -18.95 -7.06
C LEU A 157 1.82 -19.30 -6.20
N GLY A 158 2.87 -18.50 -6.28
CA GLY A 158 4.05 -18.64 -5.40
C GLY A 158 3.71 -18.40 -3.93
N ILE A 159 2.89 -17.39 -3.62
CA ILE A 159 2.42 -17.10 -2.26
C ILE A 159 1.56 -18.26 -1.72
N LEU A 160 0.65 -18.78 -2.54
CA LEU A 160 -0.18 -19.95 -2.22
C LEU A 160 0.67 -21.19 -1.94
N GLY A 161 1.62 -21.48 -2.81
CA GLY A 161 2.57 -22.59 -2.63
C GLY A 161 3.39 -22.44 -1.35
N TYR A 162 3.88 -21.23 -1.05
CA TYR A 162 4.62 -20.93 0.18
C TYR A 162 3.75 -21.09 1.43
N ARG A 163 2.49 -20.63 1.41
CA ARG A 163 1.54 -20.83 2.52
C ARG A 163 1.23 -22.31 2.76
N LEU A 164 1.01 -23.09 1.70
CA LEU A 164 0.80 -24.53 1.81
C LEU A 164 2.02 -25.22 2.41
N TYR A 165 3.22 -24.83 1.98
CA TYR A 165 4.48 -25.36 2.50
C TYR A 165 4.66 -25.05 4.01
N ILE A 166 4.34 -23.84 4.46
CA ILE A 166 4.42 -23.47 5.89
C ILE A 166 3.37 -24.21 6.71
N ASN A 167 2.13 -24.29 6.24
CA ASN A 167 1.07 -25.02 6.93
C ASN A 167 1.41 -26.50 7.14
N THR A 168 2.16 -27.11 6.22
CA THR A 168 2.63 -28.49 6.38
C THR A 168 3.74 -28.62 7.45
N LYS A 169 4.47 -27.54 7.74
CA LYS A 169 5.55 -27.53 8.75
C LYS A 169 5.11 -27.08 10.14
N LYS A 170 3.84 -26.68 10.37
CA LYS A 170 3.32 -26.19 11.66
C LYS A 170 4.08 -24.98 12.26
N ASP A 171 4.86 -24.28 11.48
CA ASP A 171 5.50 -23.04 11.94
C ASP A 171 4.52 -21.87 11.76
N THR A 172 4.00 -21.38 12.88
CA THR A 172 3.10 -20.22 12.93
C THR A 172 3.85 -18.93 12.64
N THR A 173 4.17 -18.67 11.39
CA THR A 173 4.56 -17.33 10.97
C THR A 173 3.28 -16.53 10.77
N LEU A 174 3.06 -15.56 11.66
CA LEU A 174 1.97 -14.58 11.58
C LEU A 174 2.01 -13.88 10.22
N SER A 175 1.02 -14.15 9.39
CA SER A 175 0.79 -13.41 8.14
C SER A 175 0.17 -12.05 8.50
N ILE A 176 0.32 -11.03 7.62
CA ILE A 176 -0.40 -9.74 7.75
C ILE A 176 -1.91 -9.99 7.89
N TYR A 177 -2.45 -11.03 7.24
CA TYR A 177 -3.83 -11.46 7.39
C TYR A 177 -4.15 -11.93 8.82
N ASP A 178 -3.22 -12.66 9.47
CA ASP A 178 -3.40 -13.12 10.85
C ASP A 178 -3.25 -11.97 11.84
N LEU A 179 -2.41 -10.98 11.55
CA LEU A 179 -2.33 -9.73 12.30
C LEU A 179 -3.65 -8.95 12.19
N TYR A 180 -4.18 -8.80 10.98
CA TYR A 180 -5.47 -8.16 10.73
C TYR A 180 -6.64 -8.91 11.40
N TYR A 181 -6.62 -10.25 11.35
CA TYR A 181 -7.63 -11.11 11.97
C TYR A 181 -7.54 -11.08 13.50
N ASN A 182 -6.34 -11.07 14.06
CA ASN A 182 -6.13 -10.99 15.52
C ASN A 182 -6.47 -9.60 16.08
N ILE A 183 -6.21 -8.52 15.33
CA ILE A 183 -6.63 -7.16 15.72
C ILE A 183 -8.16 -7.10 15.76
N ASN A 184 -8.85 -7.62 14.74
CA ASN A 184 -10.31 -7.61 14.67
C ASN A 184 -10.98 -8.49 15.75
N ASN A 185 -10.36 -9.60 16.14
CA ASN A 185 -10.89 -10.49 17.18
C ASN A 185 -10.57 -10.01 18.60
N ASN A 186 -9.48 -9.29 18.83
CA ASN A 186 -9.19 -8.67 20.12
C ASN A 186 -10.15 -7.52 20.41
N ASP A 187 -10.58 -6.75 19.41
CA ASP A 187 -11.61 -5.72 19.58
C ASP A 187 -12.97 -6.30 19.99
N LEU A 188 -13.29 -7.54 19.59
CA LEU A 188 -14.52 -8.24 19.98
C LEU A 188 -14.48 -8.79 21.41
N ASN A 189 -13.29 -9.05 21.96
CA ASN A 189 -13.14 -9.56 23.33
C ASN A 189 -13.07 -8.47 24.40
N ILE A 190 -12.87 -7.21 24.02
CA ILE A 190 -12.90 -6.04 24.94
C ILE A 190 -14.34 -5.57 25.21
N GLN A 191 -15.34 -6.05 24.43
CA GLN A 191 -16.75 -5.68 24.58
C GLN A 191 -17.58 -6.70 25.39
N LYS A 192 -16.98 -7.65 26.07
CA LYS A 192 -17.61 -8.55 27.06
C LYS A 192 -17.10 -8.22 28.44
#